data_6d39d551b12a133b82941ebd137ef557
#
_entry.id   6d39d551b12a133b82941ebd137ef557
#
_cell.length_a   1.000
_cell.length_b   1.000
_cell.length_c   1.000
_cell.angle_alpha   90.00
_cell.angle_beta   90.00
_cell.angle_gamma   90.00
#
_symmetry.space_group_name_H-M   'P 1'
#
loop_
_entity.id
_entity.type
_entity.pdbx_description
1 polymer ?
#
loop_
_entity_poly.entity_id
_entity_poly.type
_entity_poly.pdbx_seq_one_letter_code
_entity_poly.pdbx_strand_id
1 'polypeptide(L)'
;MKQTLDFNGQDIYIGFDVHKKDWKVTIMSDKLVHKTFSQPPKPEVLVQYLTKNFPGAQYHSAYEAGFCGFWIHHQLKQLGINSIIVNPADIPTTQKEKVQKEDQRDSRKIARQLAKGELTAIHIPEIYSIENRALVRTRADFVGDVTRYKNRIKSFLLFHGIEIPKEFDKNNWSKKFLAWLKEVKLTQTSGNQSLDALTNTYITLRDQVARSNREMRQLSQTEFYAKNIKLMFSIPGFGLINSMTVLTEVEQISRFRNNDHFASFIGLTPGTHSSGDNDLDTGITVRGHGSLRKTFIEAAWIAVGKDPALMHSFHKYCKRMEKNKAIIRIAKKLACRVQYVLRTGMPYVNMKS
;
A
#
# COMPACT_ATOMS: atom_id res chain seq x y z
N MET A 1 -9.44 50.70 20.79
CA MET A 1 -9.16 49.41 21.43
C MET A 1 -9.40 48.33 20.43
N LYS A 2 -8.38 47.55 19.98
CA LYS A 2 -8.60 46.34 19.20
C LYS A 2 -9.23 45.33 20.15
N GLN A 3 -10.50 44.97 19.92
CA GLN A 3 -11.11 43.82 20.59
C GLN A 3 -10.20 42.62 20.35
N THR A 4 -9.60 42.09 21.38
CA THR A 4 -8.93 40.79 21.34
C THR A 4 -10.02 39.76 21.14
N LEU A 5 -10.07 39.19 19.92
CA LEU A 5 -10.97 38.07 19.63
C LEU A 5 -10.53 36.90 20.52
N ASP A 6 -11.43 36.38 21.33
CA ASP A 6 -11.21 35.22 22.16
C ASP A 6 -12.04 34.05 21.60
N PHE A 7 -11.38 32.96 21.28
CA PHE A 7 -11.98 31.73 20.76
C PHE A 7 -11.84 30.55 21.74
N ASN A 8 -11.56 30.82 23.03
CA ASN A 8 -11.47 29.79 24.05
C ASN A 8 -12.74 28.92 24.08
N GLY A 9 -12.54 27.59 24.02
CA GLY A 9 -13.63 26.63 24.02
C GLY A 9 -14.40 26.50 22.69
N GLN A 10 -13.96 27.18 21.64
CA GLN A 10 -14.55 27.03 20.30
C GLN A 10 -13.72 26.07 19.44
N ASP A 11 -14.44 25.27 18.64
CA ASP A 11 -13.83 24.38 17.66
C ASP A 11 -13.68 25.09 16.30
N ILE A 12 -12.48 25.03 15.74
CA ILE A 12 -12.17 25.50 14.39
C ILE A 12 -11.82 24.31 13.50
N TYR A 13 -12.56 24.18 12.42
CA TYR A 13 -12.46 23.07 11.46
C TYR A 13 -11.72 23.51 10.20
N ILE A 14 -10.73 22.73 9.79
CA ILE A 14 -9.84 23.04 8.69
C ILE A 14 -9.88 21.91 7.68
N GLY A 15 -10.32 22.21 6.46
CA GLY A 15 -10.25 21.27 5.34
C GLY A 15 -9.11 21.67 4.39
N PHE A 16 -8.34 20.66 3.97
CA PHE A 16 -7.27 20.86 3.00
C PHE A 16 -7.55 20.12 1.70
N ASP A 17 -7.22 20.78 0.60
CA ASP A 17 -6.85 20.10 -0.63
C ASP A 17 -5.35 20.27 -0.82
N VAL A 18 -4.63 19.14 -0.80
CA VAL A 18 -3.17 19.10 -0.70
C VAL A 18 -2.55 18.95 -2.08
N HIS A 19 -1.80 19.95 -2.53
CA HIS A 19 -0.99 19.91 -3.74
C HIS A 19 0.51 20.04 -3.43
N LYS A 20 1.37 19.72 -4.40
CA LYS A 20 2.84 19.79 -4.22
C LYS A 20 3.36 21.21 -3.97
N LYS A 21 2.75 22.21 -4.62
CA LYS A 21 3.21 23.60 -4.61
C LYS A 21 2.47 24.47 -3.60
N ASP A 22 1.21 24.16 -3.36
CA ASP A 22 0.34 24.93 -2.47
C ASP A 22 -0.75 24.05 -1.88
N TRP A 23 -1.31 24.47 -0.77
CA TRP A 23 -2.50 23.88 -0.17
C TRP A 23 -3.66 24.85 -0.29
N LYS A 24 -4.81 24.35 -0.71
CA LYS A 24 -6.07 25.09 -0.60
C LYS A 24 -6.66 24.77 0.78
N VAL A 25 -6.81 25.80 1.58
CA VAL A 25 -7.24 25.69 2.97
C VAL A 25 -8.56 26.41 3.16
N THR A 26 -9.54 25.74 3.73
CA THR A 26 -10.78 26.34 4.19
C THR A 26 -10.88 26.25 5.69
N ILE A 27 -11.14 27.37 6.35
CA ILE A 27 -11.33 27.46 7.80
C ILE A 27 -12.78 27.80 8.08
N MET A 28 -13.38 27.06 9.01
CA MET A 28 -14.74 27.32 9.46
C MET A 28 -14.94 27.00 10.95
N SER A 29 -15.95 27.62 11.55
CA SER A 29 -16.52 27.24 12.83
C SER A 29 -17.93 26.75 12.59
N ASP A 30 -18.36 25.68 13.23
CA ASP A 30 -19.68 25.06 13.07
C ASP A 30 -20.32 25.26 11.67
N LYS A 31 -21.09 26.34 11.48
CA LYS A 31 -21.79 26.65 10.23
C LYS A 31 -21.15 27.78 9.39
N LEU A 32 -20.20 28.54 9.95
CA LEU A 32 -19.64 29.73 9.34
C LEU A 32 -18.29 29.42 8.68
N VAL A 33 -18.21 29.64 7.37
CA VAL A 33 -16.92 29.64 6.65
C VAL A 33 -16.26 31.01 6.85
N HIS A 34 -15.14 31.03 7.57
CA HIS A 34 -14.39 32.27 7.83
C HIS A 34 -13.54 32.67 6.63
N LYS A 35 -12.81 31.70 6.04
CA LYS A 35 -11.92 32.00 4.91
C LYS A 35 -11.57 30.73 4.12
N THR A 36 -11.39 30.91 2.81
CA THR A 36 -10.73 29.94 1.92
C THR A 36 -9.56 30.67 1.25
N PHE A 37 -8.36 30.06 1.29
CA PHE A 37 -7.15 30.68 0.74
C PHE A 37 -6.15 29.61 0.31
N SER A 38 -5.11 30.02 -0.41
CA SER A 38 -3.96 29.19 -0.73
C SER A 38 -2.79 29.54 0.17
N GLN A 39 -2.03 28.55 0.57
CA GLN A 39 -0.79 28.75 1.34
C GLN A 39 0.33 27.82 0.83
N PRO A 40 1.60 28.13 1.12
CA PRO A 40 2.70 27.19 0.91
C PRO A 40 2.45 25.85 1.64
N PRO A 41 3.02 24.73 1.16
CA PRO A 41 2.83 23.40 1.75
C PRO A 41 3.67 23.24 3.04
N LYS A 42 3.39 24.09 4.03
CA LYS A 42 4.09 24.15 5.32
C LYS A 42 3.07 24.21 6.47
N PRO A 43 3.01 23.20 7.33
CA PRO A 43 2.12 23.19 8.50
C PRO A 43 2.28 24.39 9.43
N GLU A 44 3.52 24.89 9.59
CA GLU A 44 3.84 26.00 10.47
C GLU A 44 3.15 27.30 10.03
N VAL A 45 3.01 27.53 8.73
CA VAL A 45 2.31 28.70 8.17
C VAL A 45 0.84 28.67 8.56
N LEU A 46 0.22 27.48 8.53
CA LEU A 46 -1.15 27.32 8.98
C LEU A 46 -1.29 27.61 10.47
N VAL A 47 -0.42 27.04 11.30
CA VAL A 47 -0.48 27.24 12.76
C VAL A 47 -0.32 28.71 13.11
N GLN A 48 0.63 29.42 12.50
CA GLN A 48 0.79 30.87 12.68
C GLN A 48 -0.48 31.63 12.30
N TYR A 49 -1.14 31.25 11.21
CA TYR A 49 -2.40 31.87 10.80
C TYR A 49 -3.51 31.59 11.82
N LEU A 50 -3.63 30.35 12.29
CA LEU A 50 -4.67 29.94 13.24
C LEU A 50 -4.50 30.61 14.59
N THR A 51 -3.31 30.58 15.16
CA THR A 51 -3.03 31.18 16.47
C THR A 51 -3.21 32.71 16.48
N LYS A 52 -2.92 33.37 15.33
CA LYS A 52 -3.14 34.83 15.18
C LYS A 52 -4.62 35.19 15.06
N ASN A 53 -5.42 34.42 14.33
CA ASN A 53 -6.79 34.81 13.97
C ASN A 53 -7.84 34.12 14.85
N PHE A 54 -7.53 33.00 15.49
CA PHE A 54 -8.42 32.19 16.33
C PHE A 54 -7.71 31.78 17.64
N PRO A 55 -7.20 32.73 18.42
CA PRO A 55 -6.45 32.41 19.63
C PRO A 55 -7.31 31.66 20.66
N GLY A 56 -6.75 30.61 21.27
CA GLY A 56 -7.43 29.80 22.29
C GLY A 56 -8.39 28.74 21.76
N ALA A 57 -8.65 28.70 20.45
CA ALA A 57 -9.54 27.68 19.85
C ALA A 57 -8.91 26.29 19.84
N GLN A 58 -9.77 25.27 19.77
CA GLN A 58 -9.36 23.90 19.44
C GLN A 58 -9.36 23.71 17.92
N TYR A 59 -8.23 23.25 17.38
CA TYR A 59 -8.07 23.12 15.93
C TYR A 59 -8.24 21.67 15.49
N HIS A 60 -9.16 21.43 14.54
CA HIS A 60 -9.44 20.13 13.93
C HIS A 60 -9.19 20.21 12.43
N SER A 61 -8.45 19.31 11.89
CA SER A 61 -8.13 19.32 10.46
C SER A 61 -8.39 17.99 9.78
N ALA A 62 -8.73 18.04 8.50
CA ALA A 62 -8.89 16.86 7.65
C ALA A 62 -8.34 17.11 6.25
N TYR A 63 -7.74 16.07 5.64
CA TYR A 63 -7.37 16.04 4.23
C TYR A 63 -7.47 14.63 3.64
N GLU A 64 -7.51 14.56 2.31
CA GLU A 64 -7.63 13.29 1.60
C GLU A 64 -6.31 12.54 1.57
N ALA A 65 -6.38 11.21 1.75
CA ALA A 65 -5.24 10.31 1.53
C ALA A 65 -4.79 10.39 0.07
N GLY A 66 -3.52 10.64 -0.15
CA GLY A 66 -2.97 10.83 -1.49
C GLY A 66 -1.46 10.69 -1.55
N PHE A 67 -0.88 11.30 -2.57
CA PHE A 67 0.56 11.24 -2.86
C PHE A 67 1.47 11.80 -1.77
N CYS A 68 0.94 12.68 -0.91
CA CYS A 68 1.68 13.31 0.18
C CYS A 68 1.93 12.36 1.37
N GLY A 69 1.26 11.19 1.43
CA GLY A 69 1.41 10.27 2.56
C GLY A 69 0.90 10.85 3.88
N PHE A 70 1.62 10.57 4.97
CA PHE A 70 1.15 10.85 6.35
C PHE A 70 1.94 11.95 7.07
N TRP A 71 3.02 12.49 6.48
CA TRP A 71 3.92 13.44 7.15
C TRP A 71 3.22 14.72 7.61
N ILE A 72 2.25 15.20 6.83
CA ILE A 72 1.46 16.40 7.17
C ILE A 72 0.69 16.17 8.47
N HIS A 73 0.03 15.02 8.61
CA HIS A 73 -0.69 14.64 9.81
C HIS A 73 0.23 14.62 11.04
N HIS A 74 1.38 13.95 10.92
CA HIS A 74 2.34 13.86 12.03
C HIS A 74 2.84 15.23 12.46
N GLN A 75 3.18 16.13 11.52
CA GLN A 75 3.59 17.48 11.84
C GLN A 75 2.47 18.33 12.44
N LEU A 76 1.25 18.29 11.87
CA LEU A 76 0.10 19.01 12.41
C LEU A 76 -0.21 18.58 13.84
N LYS A 77 -0.13 17.29 14.13
CA LYS A 77 -0.34 16.74 15.46
C LYS A 77 0.73 17.23 16.45
N GLN A 78 2.01 17.27 16.05
CA GLN A 78 3.11 17.82 16.85
C GLN A 78 2.90 19.32 17.15
N LEU A 79 2.28 20.05 16.23
CA LEU A 79 1.97 21.47 16.37
C LEU A 79 0.62 21.74 17.08
N GLY A 80 0.01 20.74 17.67
CA GLY A 80 -1.22 20.88 18.48
C GLY A 80 -2.53 20.89 17.71
N ILE A 81 -2.54 20.51 16.43
CA ILE A 81 -3.75 20.40 15.62
C ILE A 81 -4.22 18.93 15.62
N ASN A 82 -5.49 18.71 16.00
CA ASN A 82 -6.12 17.42 15.87
C ASN A 82 -6.41 17.13 14.39
N SER A 83 -5.57 16.31 13.77
CA SER A 83 -5.61 16.03 12.33
C SER A 83 -6.13 14.63 12.06
N ILE A 84 -6.97 14.48 11.04
CA ILE A 84 -7.38 13.18 10.49
C ILE A 84 -7.08 13.14 8.99
N ILE A 85 -6.87 11.92 8.48
CA ILE A 85 -6.78 11.65 7.04
C ILE A 85 -7.97 10.80 6.66
N VAL A 86 -8.59 11.12 5.53
CA VAL A 86 -9.80 10.44 5.05
C VAL A 86 -9.57 9.79 3.70
N ASN A 87 -10.27 8.70 3.43
CA ASN A 87 -10.21 8.07 2.11
C ASN A 87 -11.08 8.87 1.14
N PRO A 88 -10.56 9.33 -0.01
CA PRO A 88 -11.34 10.09 -1.01
C PRO A 88 -12.64 9.39 -1.42
N ALA A 89 -12.63 8.07 -1.48
CA ALA A 89 -13.79 7.28 -1.88
C ALA A 89 -14.91 7.21 -0.81
N ASP A 90 -14.61 7.60 0.43
CA ASP A 90 -15.58 7.57 1.55
C ASP A 90 -16.14 8.98 1.84
N ILE A 91 -15.68 10.00 1.11
CA ILE A 91 -16.23 11.36 1.21
C ILE A 91 -17.55 11.44 0.42
N PRO A 92 -18.68 11.73 1.05
CA PRO A 92 -19.96 11.87 0.38
C PRO A 92 -19.88 12.89 -0.75
N THR A 93 -20.15 12.48 -1.97
CA THR A 93 -20.03 13.33 -3.17
C THR A 93 -21.31 13.25 -3.97
N THR A 94 -21.96 14.39 -4.21
CA THR A 94 -23.15 14.46 -5.07
C THR A 94 -22.77 14.26 -6.54
N GLN A 95 -23.75 13.83 -7.37
CA GLN A 95 -23.51 13.65 -8.81
C GLN A 95 -23.06 14.95 -9.50
N LYS A 96 -23.56 16.10 -9.05
CA LYS A 96 -23.21 17.43 -9.58
C LYS A 96 -21.75 17.79 -9.29
N GLU A 97 -21.21 17.40 -8.11
CA GLU A 97 -19.83 17.64 -7.72
C GLU A 97 -18.83 16.73 -8.48
N LYS A 98 -19.29 15.58 -8.97
CA LYS A 98 -18.45 14.68 -9.81
C LYS A 98 -18.13 15.27 -11.18
N VAL A 99 -19.00 16.15 -11.68
CA VAL A 99 -18.88 16.75 -13.02
C VAL A 99 -18.11 18.09 -12.98
N GLN A 100 -18.17 18.81 -11.87
CA GLN A 100 -17.50 20.12 -11.70
C GLN A 100 -16.46 20.01 -10.57
N LYS A 101 -15.22 19.69 -10.93
CA LYS A 101 -14.10 19.60 -9.98
C LYS A 101 -13.43 20.97 -9.85
N GLU A 102 -13.53 21.59 -8.67
CA GLU A 102 -12.83 22.82 -8.30
C GLU A 102 -12.14 22.64 -6.93
N ASP A 103 -10.82 22.85 -6.87
CA ASP A 103 -10.00 22.63 -5.66
C ASP A 103 -10.48 23.42 -4.43
N GLN A 104 -11.07 24.60 -4.63
CA GLN A 104 -11.65 25.40 -3.54
C GLN A 104 -12.93 24.76 -2.96
N ARG A 105 -13.69 24.04 -3.78
CA ARG A 105 -14.88 23.32 -3.34
C ARG A 105 -14.49 22.10 -2.54
N ASP A 106 -13.39 21.44 -2.90
CA ASP A 106 -12.92 20.24 -2.23
C ASP A 106 -12.47 20.54 -0.78
N SER A 107 -11.64 21.56 -0.55
CA SER A 107 -11.24 21.96 0.81
C SER A 107 -12.43 22.42 1.67
N ARG A 108 -13.39 23.16 1.09
CA ARG A 108 -14.60 23.61 1.79
C ARG A 108 -15.53 22.45 2.16
N LYS A 109 -15.65 21.47 1.25
CA LYS A 109 -16.42 20.26 1.48
C LYS A 109 -15.85 19.44 2.65
N ILE A 110 -14.52 19.22 2.62
CA ILE A 110 -13.83 18.51 3.71
C ILE A 110 -14.03 19.22 5.05
N ALA A 111 -13.84 20.55 5.10
CA ALA A 111 -14.05 21.31 6.33
C ALA A 111 -15.49 21.19 6.85
N ARG A 112 -16.49 21.28 5.97
CA ARG A 112 -17.91 21.16 6.33
C ARG A 112 -18.26 19.79 6.86
N GLN A 113 -17.77 18.72 6.24
CA GLN A 113 -18.03 17.35 6.67
C GLN A 113 -17.29 17.03 7.97
N LEU A 114 -16.09 17.60 8.17
CA LEU A 114 -15.37 17.51 9.44
C LEU A 114 -16.18 18.14 10.58
N ALA A 115 -16.71 19.37 10.37
CA ALA A 115 -17.53 20.07 11.35
C ALA A 115 -18.82 19.31 11.71
N LYS A 116 -19.38 18.54 10.78
CA LYS A 116 -20.57 17.70 11.01
C LYS A 116 -20.25 16.33 11.63
N GLY A 117 -18.96 15.97 11.77
CA GLY A 117 -18.57 14.64 12.25
C GLY A 117 -18.86 13.51 11.24
N GLU A 118 -19.05 13.81 9.95
CA GLU A 118 -19.40 12.85 8.91
C GLU A 118 -18.16 12.13 8.30
N LEU A 119 -16.95 12.54 8.67
CA LEU A 119 -15.71 11.96 8.13
C LEU A 119 -15.21 10.78 8.98
N THR A 120 -14.85 9.71 8.31
CA THR A 120 -14.20 8.56 8.95
C THR A 120 -12.70 8.59 8.69
N ALA A 121 -11.90 8.67 9.77
CA ALA A 121 -10.45 8.64 9.68
C ALA A 121 -9.95 7.27 9.22
N ILE A 122 -8.94 7.28 8.33
CA ILE A 122 -8.19 6.07 8.02
C ILE A 122 -7.16 5.79 9.11
N HIS A 123 -6.68 4.55 9.18
CA HIS A 123 -5.57 4.21 10.05
C HIS A 123 -4.27 4.89 9.55
N ILE A 124 -3.62 5.60 10.45
CA ILE A 124 -2.37 6.30 10.19
C ILE A 124 -1.25 5.50 10.86
N PRO A 125 -0.30 4.96 10.08
CA PRO A 125 0.81 4.20 10.63
C PRO A 125 1.79 5.09 11.39
N GLU A 126 2.46 4.52 12.38
CA GLU A 126 3.58 5.17 13.05
C GLU A 126 4.76 5.40 12.10
N ILE A 127 5.58 6.42 12.35
CA ILE A 127 6.68 6.82 11.46
C ILE A 127 7.63 5.65 11.18
N TYR A 128 8.02 4.91 12.21
CA TYR A 128 8.90 3.75 12.06
C TYR A 128 8.27 2.64 11.18
N SER A 129 6.96 2.46 11.25
CA SER A 129 6.23 1.51 10.39
C SER A 129 6.23 1.96 8.93
N ILE A 130 6.10 3.26 8.69
CA ILE A 130 6.17 3.85 7.34
C ILE A 130 7.55 3.61 6.72
N GLU A 131 8.62 3.83 7.50
CA GLU A 131 10.00 3.65 7.04
C GLU A 131 10.32 2.17 6.79
N ASN A 132 9.93 1.27 7.71
CA ASN A 132 10.10 -0.18 7.52
C ASN A 132 9.33 -0.70 6.29
N ARG A 133 8.13 -0.17 6.05
CA ARG A 133 7.34 -0.45 4.86
C ARG A 133 8.03 0.02 3.59
N ALA A 134 8.71 1.17 3.63
CA ALA A 134 9.47 1.67 2.49
C ALA A 134 10.57 0.70 2.06
N LEU A 135 11.33 0.10 3.00
CA LEU A 135 12.34 -0.92 2.69
C LEU A 135 11.71 -2.12 1.95
N VAL A 136 10.57 -2.63 2.43
CA VAL A 136 9.88 -3.79 1.82
C VAL A 136 9.38 -3.44 0.42
N ARG A 137 8.81 -2.24 0.22
CA ARG A 137 8.31 -1.77 -1.07
C ARG A 137 9.44 -1.54 -2.07
N THR A 138 10.51 -0.86 -1.65
CA THR A 138 11.70 -0.64 -2.49
C THR A 138 12.31 -1.97 -2.97
N ARG A 139 12.38 -2.97 -2.10
CA ARG A 139 12.81 -4.32 -2.53
C ARG A 139 11.87 -4.91 -3.58
N ALA A 140 10.56 -4.74 -3.45
CA ALA A 140 9.58 -5.22 -4.43
C ALA A 140 9.73 -4.49 -5.78
N ASP A 141 9.99 -3.19 -5.75
CA ASP A 141 10.26 -2.37 -6.94
C ASP A 141 11.52 -2.85 -7.67
N PHE A 142 12.63 -3.10 -6.94
CA PHE A 142 13.85 -3.67 -7.54
C PHE A 142 13.61 -5.04 -8.18
N VAL A 143 12.77 -5.90 -7.62
CA VAL A 143 12.40 -7.18 -8.25
C VAL A 143 11.62 -6.96 -9.54
N GLY A 144 10.73 -5.98 -9.57
CA GLY A 144 10.04 -5.55 -10.79
C GLY A 144 11.02 -5.06 -11.86
N ASP A 145 11.99 -4.23 -11.45
CA ASP A 145 13.02 -3.72 -12.35
C ASP A 145 13.94 -4.81 -12.87
N VAL A 146 14.39 -5.74 -12.04
CA VAL A 146 15.13 -6.93 -12.47
C VAL A 146 14.38 -7.68 -13.56
N THR A 147 13.07 -7.90 -13.40
CA THR A 147 12.25 -8.56 -14.42
C THR A 147 12.15 -7.73 -15.69
N ARG A 148 11.98 -6.42 -15.56
CA ARG A 148 11.92 -5.47 -16.68
C ARG A 148 13.23 -5.47 -17.49
N TYR A 149 14.38 -5.46 -16.81
CA TYR A 149 15.69 -5.51 -17.48
C TYR A 149 15.98 -6.85 -18.13
N LYS A 150 15.56 -7.98 -17.53
CA LYS A 150 15.61 -9.29 -18.21
C LYS A 150 14.86 -9.26 -19.55
N ASN A 151 13.66 -8.73 -19.55
CA ASN A 151 12.86 -8.63 -20.77
C ASN A 151 13.50 -7.70 -21.81
N ARG A 152 14.05 -6.56 -21.36
CA ARG A 152 14.77 -5.63 -22.26
C ARG A 152 15.97 -6.30 -22.92
N ILE A 153 16.78 -7.03 -22.16
CA ILE A 153 17.96 -7.75 -22.69
C ILE A 153 17.51 -8.85 -23.66
N LYS A 154 16.50 -9.65 -23.31
CA LYS A 154 15.94 -10.67 -24.23
C LYS A 154 15.44 -10.05 -25.53
N SER A 155 14.69 -8.94 -25.45
CA SER A 155 14.20 -8.23 -26.63
C SER A 155 15.33 -7.63 -27.47
N PHE A 156 16.39 -7.10 -26.81
CA PHE A 156 17.57 -6.58 -27.50
C PHE A 156 18.30 -7.67 -28.29
N LEU A 157 18.56 -8.82 -27.68
CA LEU A 157 19.18 -9.96 -28.32
C LEU A 157 18.35 -10.44 -29.52
N LEU A 158 17.06 -10.63 -29.33
CA LEU A 158 16.13 -11.04 -30.39
C LEU A 158 16.12 -10.05 -31.55
N PHE A 159 16.09 -8.75 -31.29
CA PHE A 159 16.10 -7.70 -32.31
C PHE A 159 17.37 -7.72 -33.17
N HIS A 160 18.49 -8.14 -32.59
CA HIS A 160 19.78 -8.28 -33.29
C HIS A 160 20.03 -9.69 -33.85
N GLY A 161 19.03 -10.58 -33.85
CA GLY A 161 19.14 -11.95 -34.38
C GLY A 161 20.07 -12.86 -33.56
N ILE A 162 20.31 -12.52 -32.28
CA ILE A 162 21.17 -13.30 -31.38
C ILE A 162 20.32 -14.28 -30.60
N GLU A 163 20.48 -15.57 -30.89
CA GLU A 163 19.75 -16.61 -30.16
C GLU A 163 20.40 -16.90 -28.80
N ILE A 164 19.57 -16.99 -27.78
CA ILE A 164 20.01 -17.42 -26.45
C ILE A 164 20.18 -18.94 -26.47
N PRO A 165 21.38 -19.48 -26.12
CA PRO A 165 21.57 -20.92 -26.05
C PRO A 165 20.54 -21.62 -25.17
N LYS A 166 20.03 -22.77 -25.61
CA LYS A 166 18.96 -23.52 -24.91
C LYS A 166 19.27 -23.82 -23.43
N GLU A 167 20.54 -24.02 -23.10
CA GLU A 167 21.02 -24.23 -21.73
C GLU A 167 20.82 -23.01 -20.83
N PHE A 168 20.72 -21.82 -21.40
CA PHE A 168 20.51 -20.54 -20.69
C PHE A 168 19.07 -20.03 -20.77
N ASP A 169 18.21 -20.62 -21.57
CA ASP A 169 16.80 -20.21 -21.68
C ASP A 169 16.00 -20.67 -20.45
N LYS A 170 16.45 -20.24 -19.28
CA LYS A 170 15.85 -20.48 -17.97
C LYS A 170 15.49 -19.16 -17.30
N ASN A 171 14.50 -19.20 -16.40
CA ASN A 171 14.10 -18.02 -15.66
C ASN A 171 15.19 -17.45 -14.75
N ASN A 172 16.13 -18.30 -14.29
CA ASN A 172 17.23 -17.92 -13.41
C ASN A 172 18.49 -17.65 -14.23
N TRP A 173 18.91 -16.40 -14.28
CA TRP A 173 20.13 -15.97 -14.92
C TRP A 173 21.35 -16.32 -14.08
N SER A 174 22.06 -17.36 -14.47
CA SER A 174 23.24 -17.85 -13.77
C SER A 174 24.47 -16.98 -14.05
N LYS A 175 25.54 -17.18 -13.27
CA LYS A 175 26.84 -16.55 -13.54
C LYS A 175 27.35 -16.90 -14.93
N LYS A 176 27.14 -18.16 -15.40
CA LYS A 176 27.50 -18.62 -16.75
C LYS A 176 26.75 -17.86 -17.84
N PHE A 177 25.46 -17.64 -17.68
CA PHE A 177 24.67 -16.81 -18.61
C PHE A 177 25.19 -15.36 -18.68
N LEU A 178 25.51 -14.77 -17.52
CA LEU A 178 26.06 -13.41 -17.50
C LEU A 178 27.45 -13.31 -18.11
N ALA A 179 28.28 -14.36 -17.99
CA ALA A 179 29.57 -14.45 -18.68
C ALA A 179 29.34 -14.53 -20.19
N TRP A 180 28.45 -15.41 -20.66
CA TRP A 180 28.08 -15.48 -22.06
C TRP A 180 27.56 -14.15 -22.62
N LEU A 181 26.69 -13.42 -21.90
CA LEU A 181 26.21 -12.10 -22.32
C LEU A 181 27.35 -11.09 -22.56
N LYS A 182 28.46 -11.18 -21.81
CA LYS A 182 29.62 -10.33 -21.98
C LYS A 182 30.49 -10.72 -23.21
N GLU A 183 30.40 -11.98 -23.63
CA GLU A 183 31.09 -12.49 -24.81
C GLU A 183 30.33 -12.20 -26.11
N VAL A 184 29.04 -11.91 -26.04
CA VAL A 184 28.22 -11.52 -27.19
C VAL A 184 28.80 -10.25 -27.82
N LYS A 185 29.05 -10.31 -29.14
CA LYS A 185 29.59 -9.18 -29.93
C LYS A 185 28.63 -8.80 -31.05
N LEU A 186 28.33 -7.52 -31.12
CA LEU A 186 27.65 -6.90 -32.25
C LEU A 186 28.67 -6.25 -33.18
N THR A 187 28.26 -6.02 -34.41
CA THR A 187 29.14 -5.44 -35.46
C THR A 187 29.62 -4.03 -35.09
N GLN A 188 28.77 -3.23 -34.49
CA GLN A 188 29.06 -1.84 -34.12
C GLN A 188 29.35 -1.68 -32.64
N THR A 189 30.31 -0.82 -32.31
CA THR A 189 30.68 -0.48 -30.92
C THR A 189 29.48 0.02 -30.10
N SER A 190 28.59 0.83 -30.69
CA SER A 190 27.40 1.34 -30.05
C SER A 190 26.43 0.24 -29.61
N GLY A 191 26.30 -0.83 -30.40
CA GLY A 191 25.51 -2.00 -30.04
C GLY A 191 26.08 -2.73 -28.82
N ASN A 192 27.40 -2.94 -28.79
CA ASN A 192 28.10 -3.54 -27.65
C ASN A 192 27.93 -2.69 -26.38
N GLN A 193 28.13 -1.38 -26.50
CA GLN A 193 27.92 -0.44 -25.38
C GLN A 193 26.50 -0.49 -24.84
N SER A 194 25.48 -0.62 -25.71
CA SER A 194 24.10 -0.75 -25.32
C SER A 194 23.82 -2.04 -24.54
N LEU A 195 24.33 -3.18 -25.02
CA LEU A 195 24.20 -4.47 -24.33
C LEU A 195 24.89 -4.46 -22.96
N ASP A 196 26.10 -3.89 -22.91
CA ASP A 196 26.89 -3.75 -21.69
C ASP A 196 26.13 -2.87 -20.65
N ALA A 197 25.56 -1.74 -21.08
CA ALA A 197 24.78 -0.85 -20.21
C ALA A 197 23.56 -1.57 -19.63
N LEU A 198 22.80 -2.30 -20.45
CA LEU A 198 21.64 -3.08 -20.02
C LEU A 198 22.05 -4.18 -19.03
N THR A 199 23.13 -4.90 -19.33
CA THR A 199 23.64 -6.00 -18.50
C THR A 199 24.16 -5.50 -17.16
N ASN A 200 24.93 -4.43 -17.14
CA ASN A 200 25.45 -3.83 -15.91
C ASN A 200 24.33 -3.31 -15.03
N THR A 201 23.31 -2.66 -15.61
CA THR A 201 22.13 -2.22 -14.84
C THR A 201 21.38 -3.41 -14.23
N TYR A 202 21.20 -4.49 -14.98
CA TYR A 202 20.60 -5.72 -14.46
C TYR A 202 21.39 -6.29 -13.27
N ILE A 203 22.73 -6.34 -13.36
CA ILE A 203 23.60 -6.83 -12.28
C ILE A 203 23.44 -5.96 -11.03
N THR A 204 23.50 -4.64 -11.20
CA THR A 204 23.30 -3.68 -10.10
C THR A 204 21.95 -3.87 -9.40
N LEU A 205 20.87 -3.97 -10.16
CA LEU A 205 19.53 -4.19 -9.62
C LEU A 205 19.43 -5.53 -8.85
N ARG A 206 20.02 -6.60 -9.38
CA ARG A 206 20.07 -7.89 -8.70
C ARG A 206 20.82 -7.81 -7.36
N ASP A 207 21.91 -7.06 -7.32
CA ASP A 207 22.70 -6.86 -6.10
C ASP A 207 21.92 -6.01 -5.07
N GLN A 208 21.14 -5.01 -5.53
CA GLN A 208 20.22 -4.25 -4.67
C GLN A 208 19.13 -5.15 -4.08
N VAL A 209 18.55 -6.08 -4.85
CA VAL A 209 17.59 -7.06 -4.31
C VAL A 209 18.24 -7.94 -3.24
N ALA A 210 19.48 -8.41 -3.48
CA ALA A 210 20.20 -9.22 -2.51
C ALA A 210 20.51 -8.44 -1.22
N ARG A 211 20.89 -7.17 -1.35
CA ARG A 211 21.13 -6.27 -0.23
C ARG A 211 19.84 -6.04 0.58
N SER A 212 18.76 -5.65 -0.07
CA SER A 212 17.45 -5.44 0.58
C SER A 212 16.93 -6.70 1.29
N ASN A 213 17.21 -7.90 0.73
CA ASN A 213 16.88 -9.16 1.40
C ASN A 213 17.66 -9.35 2.71
N ARG A 214 18.94 -8.92 2.75
CA ARG A 214 19.75 -8.99 4.01
C ARG A 214 19.22 -7.99 5.04
N GLU A 215 18.94 -6.76 4.61
CA GLU A 215 18.38 -5.71 5.46
C GLU A 215 17.01 -6.10 6.03
N MET A 216 16.12 -6.67 5.19
CA MET A 216 14.83 -7.22 5.67
C MET A 216 15.00 -8.35 6.67
N ARG A 217 16.03 -9.21 6.51
CA ARG A 217 16.31 -10.28 7.47
C ARG A 217 16.74 -9.70 8.81
N GLN A 218 17.60 -8.67 8.81
CA GLN A 218 18.00 -7.97 10.04
C GLN A 218 16.78 -7.29 10.69
N LEU A 219 15.97 -6.57 9.91
CA LEU A 219 14.73 -5.96 10.40
C LEU A 219 13.78 -6.98 11.04
N SER A 220 13.64 -8.16 10.43
CA SER A 220 12.77 -9.23 10.94
C SER A 220 13.20 -9.81 12.29
N GLN A 221 14.45 -9.61 12.68
CA GLN A 221 15.02 -10.08 13.95
C GLN A 221 14.94 -9.02 15.07
N THR A 222 14.52 -7.80 14.76
CA THR A 222 14.32 -6.77 15.78
C THR A 222 13.20 -7.17 16.75
N GLU A 223 13.26 -6.69 17.97
CA GLU A 223 12.26 -6.97 19.02
C GLU A 223 10.82 -6.73 18.52
N PHE A 224 10.64 -5.70 17.73
CA PHE A 224 9.34 -5.32 17.17
C PHE A 224 8.72 -6.42 16.26
N TYR A 225 9.53 -7.10 15.44
CA TYR A 225 9.03 -8.08 14.47
C TYR A 225 9.27 -9.53 14.87
N ALA A 226 10.28 -9.84 15.67
CA ALA A 226 10.76 -11.20 15.92
C ALA A 226 9.68 -12.18 16.40
N LYS A 227 8.79 -11.73 17.30
CA LYS A 227 7.67 -12.55 17.77
C LYS A 227 6.69 -12.89 16.65
N ASN A 228 6.25 -11.86 15.91
CA ASN A 228 5.27 -12.03 14.84
C ASN A 228 5.83 -12.78 13.63
N ILE A 229 7.13 -12.62 13.33
CA ILE A 229 7.81 -13.40 12.28
C ILE A 229 7.81 -14.88 12.59
N LYS A 230 8.12 -15.30 13.83
CA LYS A 230 8.05 -16.70 14.26
C LYS A 230 6.63 -17.27 14.08
N LEU A 231 5.63 -16.49 14.43
CA LEU A 231 4.23 -16.87 14.25
C LEU A 231 3.87 -17.01 12.76
N MET A 232 4.26 -16.06 11.93
CA MET A 232 4.01 -16.10 10.50
C MET A 232 4.69 -17.29 9.81
N PHE A 233 5.90 -17.66 10.21
CA PHE A 233 6.63 -18.81 9.66
C PHE A 233 5.95 -20.16 9.94
N SER A 234 5.09 -20.24 10.94
CA SER A 234 4.29 -21.45 11.18
C SER A 234 3.23 -21.67 10.11
N ILE A 235 2.84 -20.62 9.37
CA ILE A 235 1.78 -20.69 8.38
C ILE A 235 2.38 -21.08 7.01
N PRO A 236 1.91 -22.16 6.35
CA PRO A 236 2.39 -22.55 5.04
C PRO A 236 2.25 -21.42 4.02
N GLY A 237 3.33 -21.17 3.26
CA GLY A 237 3.38 -20.10 2.25
C GLY A 237 3.92 -18.76 2.76
N PHE A 238 4.12 -18.60 4.06
CA PHE A 238 4.71 -17.38 4.63
C PHE A 238 6.18 -17.58 5.00
N GLY A 239 7.08 -17.28 4.07
CA GLY A 239 8.50 -17.08 4.31
C GLY A 239 8.80 -15.63 4.67
N LEU A 240 10.10 -15.26 4.77
CA LEU A 240 10.55 -13.93 5.18
C LEU A 240 9.84 -12.79 4.41
N ILE A 241 9.85 -12.87 3.07
CA ILE A 241 9.32 -11.80 2.21
C ILE A 241 7.82 -11.60 2.44
N ASN A 242 7.02 -12.67 2.34
CA ASN A 242 5.57 -12.60 2.50
C ASN A 242 5.20 -12.14 3.93
N SER A 243 5.92 -12.63 4.95
CA SER A 243 5.69 -12.25 6.34
C SER A 243 6.00 -10.77 6.58
N MET A 244 7.16 -10.28 6.13
CA MET A 244 7.52 -8.87 6.29
C MET A 244 6.57 -7.96 5.50
N THR A 245 6.15 -8.35 4.29
CA THR A 245 5.14 -7.60 3.53
C THR A 245 3.83 -7.47 4.32
N VAL A 246 3.34 -8.57 4.90
CA VAL A 246 2.11 -8.52 5.70
C VAL A 246 2.30 -7.67 6.95
N LEU A 247 3.36 -7.90 7.73
CA LEU A 247 3.56 -7.22 9.01
C LEU A 247 3.77 -5.71 8.86
N THR A 248 4.49 -5.27 7.81
CA THR A 248 4.71 -3.83 7.58
C THR A 248 3.50 -3.12 6.98
N GLU A 249 2.68 -3.80 6.15
CA GLU A 249 1.48 -3.20 5.57
C GLU A 249 0.28 -3.23 6.52
N VAL A 250 0.17 -4.28 7.32
CA VAL A 250 -0.92 -4.45 8.29
C VAL A 250 -0.64 -3.67 9.58
N GLU A 251 0.61 -3.63 10.05
CA GLU A 251 1.08 -3.05 11.30
C GLU A 251 0.42 -3.68 12.54
N GLN A 252 -0.83 -3.34 12.81
CA GLN A 252 -1.60 -3.85 13.94
C GLN A 252 -2.80 -4.66 13.47
N ILE A 253 -2.79 -5.98 13.73
CA ILE A 253 -3.89 -6.86 13.33
C ILE A 253 -5.18 -6.58 14.11
N SER A 254 -5.08 -6.02 15.31
CA SER A 254 -6.21 -5.67 16.18
C SER A 254 -7.13 -4.59 15.60
N ARG A 255 -6.63 -3.75 14.68
CA ARG A 255 -7.44 -2.71 14.02
C ARG A 255 -8.56 -3.26 13.12
N PHE A 256 -8.49 -4.52 12.72
CA PHE A 256 -9.53 -5.16 11.93
C PHE A 256 -10.55 -5.85 12.82
N ARG A 257 -11.78 -5.40 12.84
CA ARG A 257 -12.84 -5.92 13.72
C ARG A 257 -13.07 -7.42 13.58
N ASN A 258 -13.06 -7.91 12.33
CA ASN A 258 -13.31 -9.31 11.98
C ASN A 258 -12.55 -9.72 10.71
N ASN A 259 -12.68 -11.01 10.33
CA ASN A 259 -12.03 -11.58 9.17
C ASN A 259 -12.47 -10.93 7.84
N ASP A 260 -13.73 -10.52 7.72
CA ASP A 260 -14.23 -9.91 6.49
C ASP A 260 -13.69 -8.49 6.31
N HIS A 261 -13.53 -7.74 7.41
CA HIS A 261 -12.87 -6.42 7.37
C HIS A 261 -11.41 -6.55 6.94
N PHE A 262 -10.67 -7.54 7.44
CA PHE A 262 -9.30 -7.81 7.03
C PHE A 262 -9.22 -8.29 5.57
N ALA A 263 -10.10 -9.21 5.16
CA ALA A 263 -10.17 -9.69 3.77
C ALA A 263 -10.53 -8.57 2.78
N SER A 264 -11.40 -7.64 3.17
CA SER A 264 -11.75 -6.44 2.39
C SER A 264 -10.55 -5.51 2.22
N PHE A 265 -9.79 -5.26 3.29
CA PHE A 265 -8.57 -4.46 3.24
C PHE A 265 -7.52 -5.06 2.28
N ILE A 266 -7.33 -6.39 2.32
CA ILE A 266 -6.46 -7.09 1.38
C ILE A 266 -7.02 -7.03 -0.06
N GLY A 267 -8.33 -6.92 -0.23
CA GLY A 267 -9.03 -6.99 -1.51
C GLY A 267 -9.32 -8.42 -1.95
N LEU A 268 -9.61 -9.31 -1.00
CA LEU A 268 -10.02 -10.71 -1.25
C LEU A 268 -11.54 -10.91 -1.13
N THR A 269 -12.31 -9.83 -1.24
CA THR A 269 -13.77 -9.87 -1.28
C THR A 269 -14.26 -9.75 -2.72
N PRO A 270 -15.38 -10.44 -3.08
CA PRO A 270 -15.99 -10.25 -4.38
C PRO A 270 -16.47 -8.80 -4.54
N GLY A 271 -16.35 -8.27 -5.74
CA GLY A 271 -17.06 -7.05 -6.12
C GLY A 271 -18.50 -7.44 -6.45
N THR A 272 -19.46 -6.90 -5.73
CA THR A 272 -20.89 -7.06 -6.05
C THR A 272 -21.40 -5.75 -6.65
N HIS A 273 -21.95 -5.82 -7.85
CA HIS A 273 -22.89 -4.84 -8.39
C HIS A 273 -24.26 -5.51 -8.42
N SER A 274 -25.08 -5.24 -7.41
CA SER A 274 -26.50 -5.58 -7.47
C SER A 274 -27.27 -4.38 -8.03
N SER A 275 -27.84 -4.56 -9.21
CA SER A 275 -28.84 -3.64 -9.77
C SER A 275 -30.11 -4.46 -10.05
N GLY A 276 -31.10 -4.35 -9.15
CA GLY A 276 -32.37 -5.10 -9.28
C GLY A 276 -32.17 -6.61 -9.17
N ASP A 277 -32.84 -7.38 -10.00
CA ASP A 277 -32.86 -8.86 -9.97
C ASP A 277 -31.60 -9.55 -10.54
N ASN A 278 -30.58 -8.80 -10.96
CA ASN A 278 -29.35 -9.37 -11.52
C ASN A 278 -28.14 -9.07 -10.64
N ASP A 279 -27.66 -10.08 -9.90
CA ASP A 279 -26.36 -10.09 -9.25
C ASP A 279 -25.25 -10.40 -10.28
N LEU A 280 -24.59 -9.37 -10.79
CA LEU A 280 -23.42 -9.53 -11.63
C LEU A 280 -22.18 -9.74 -10.74
N ASP A 281 -21.62 -10.95 -10.77
CA ASP A 281 -20.30 -11.24 -10.17
C ASP A 281 -19.21 -10.51 -11.00
N THR A 282 -18.78 -9.34 -10.54
CA THR A 282 -17.76 -8.53 -11.20
C THR A 282 -16.33 -9.00 -10.89
N GLY A 283 -16.19 -10.18 -10.29
CA GLY A 283 -14.89 -10.74 -9.87
C GLY A 283 -14.41 -10.16 -8.54
N ILE A 284 -13.11 -9.90 -8.41
CA ILE A 284 -12.54 -9.35 -7.19
C ILE A 284 -12.68 -7.83 -7.23
N THR A 285 -13.03 -7.21 -6.08
CA THR A 285 -13.06 -5.76 -5.97
C THR A 285 -11.75 -5.11 -6.44
N VAL A 286 -11.84 -4.06 -7.24
CA VAL A 286 -10.69 -3.23 -7.62
C VAL A 286 -10.14 -2.50 -6.37
N ARG A 287 -11.02 -2.20 -5.43
CA ARG A 287 -10.69 -1.60 -4.13
C ARG A 287 -9.98 -2.63 -3.26
N GLY A 288 -8.84 -2.26 -2.68
CA GLY A 288 -8.06 -3.12 -1.79
C GLY A 288 -6.55 -2.99 -2.01
N HIS A 289 -5.79 -3.65 -1.17
CA HIS A 289 -4.33 -3.54 -1.15
C HIS A 289 -3.67 -4.52 -2.14
N GLY A 290 -3.34 -4.05 -3.36
CA GLY A 290 -2.83 -4.90 -4.45
C GLY A 290 -1.60 -5.75 -4.09
N SER A 291 -0.63 -5.18 -3.36
CA SER A 291 0.57 -5.92 -2.92
C SER A 291 0.22 -7.05 -1.94
N LEU A 292 -0.63 -6.78 -0.94
CA LEU A 292 -1.09 -7.82 -0.02
C LEU A 292 -1.89 -8.90 -0.73
N ARG A 293 -2.80 -8.52 -1.63
CA ARG A 293 -3.57 -9.48 -2.44
C ARG A 293 -2.66 -10.44 -3.17
N LYS A 294 -1.63 -9.91 -3.87
CA LYS A 294 -0.62 -10.72 -4.56
C LYS A 294 0.09 -11.66 -3.59
N THR A 295 0.56 -11.15 -2.45
CA THR A 295 1.24 -11.91 -1.39
C THR A 295 0.38 -13.08 -0.89
N PHE A 296 -0.89 -12.84 -0.59
CA PHE A 296 -1.79 -13.90 -0.12
C PHE A 296 -2.13 -14.94 -1.20
N ILE A 297 -2.25 -14.54 -2.46
CA ILE A 297 -2.48 -15.48 -3.58
C ILE A 297 -1.23 -16.35 -3.79
N GLU A 298 -0.03 -15.77 -3.81
CA GLU A 298 1.23 -16.53 -3.92
C GLU A 298 1.42 -17.49 -2.73
N ALA A 299 1.15 -17.03 -1.51
CA ALA A 299 1.18 -17.87 -0.33
C ALA A 299 0.14 -19.01 -0.39
N ALA A 300 -1.04 -18.76 -0.93
CA ALA A 300 -2.09 -19.76 -1.08
C ALA A 300 -1.70 -20.89 -2.03
N TRP A 301 -1.03 -20.61 -3.15
CA TRP A 301 -0.50 -21.64 -4.05
C TRP A 301 0.49 -22.58 -3.35
N ILE A 302 1.36 -22.03 -2.50
CA ILE A 302 2.31 -22.83 -1.69
C ILE A 302 1.56 -23.61 -0.61
N ALA A 303 0.60 -22.97 0.05
CA ALA A 303 -0.15 -23.57 1.16
C ALA A 303 -1.02 -24.76 0.71
N VAL A 304 -1.61 -24.69 -0.46
CA VAL A 304 -2.37 -25.84 -1.04
C VAL A 304 -1.50 -27.08 -1.17
N GLY A 305 -0.22 -26.95 -1.50
CA GLY A 305 0.71 -28.09 -1.58
C GLY A 305 1.25 -28.59 -0.23
N LYS A 306 1.02 -27.85 0.87
CA LYS A 306 1.63 -28.17 2.19
C LYS A 306 0.61 -28.40 3.31
N ASP A 307 -0.64 -28.01 3.12
CA ASP A 307 -1.70 -28.09 4.12
C ASP A 307 -2.86 -28.94 3.59
N PRO A 308 -3.06 -30.16 4.14
CA PRO A 308 -4.09 -31.07 3.67
C PRO A 308 -5.51 -30.49 3.68
N ALA A 309 -5.86 -29.68 4.70
CA ALA A 309 -7.17 -29.07 4.82
C ALA A 309 -7.40 -27.98 3.73
N LEU A 310 -6.36 -27.23 3.38
CA LEU A 310 -6.41 -26.27 2.27
C LEU A 310 -6.42 -26.97 0.92
N MET A 311 -5.65 -28.04 0.76
CA MET A 311 -5.66 -28.87 -0.44
C MET A 311 -7.05 -29.46 -0.71
N HIS A 312 -7.67 -30.08 0.31
CA HIS A 312 -9.04 -30.60 0.20
C HIS A 312 -10.04 -29.50 -0.17
N SER A 313 -9.95 -28.34 0.50
CA SER A 313 -10.81 -27.19 0.18
C SER A 313 -10.61 -26.71 -1.24
N PHE A 314 -9.37 -26.63 -1.73
CA PHE A 314 -9.04 -26.21 -3.09
C PHE A 314 -9.65 -27.16 -4.13
N HIS A 315 -9.47 -28.48 -3.97
CA HIS A 315 -10.05 -29.48 -4.86
C HIS A 315 -11.58 -29.41 -4.87
N LYS A 316 -12.22 -29.21 -3.70
CA LYS A 316 -13.67 -29.00 -3.62
C LYS A 316 -14.13 -27.77 -4.42
N TYR A 317 -13.38 -26.66 -4.35
CA TYR A 317 -13.70 -25.46 -5.12
C TYR A 317 -13.48 -25.67 -6.63
N CYS A 318 -12.42 -26.37 -7.05
CA CYS A 318 -12.14 -26.65 -8.46
C CYS A 318 -13.21 -27.48 -9.15
N LYS A 319 -14.07 -28.22 -8.40
CA LYS A 319 -15.24 -28.91 -8.98
C LYS A 319 -16.34 -27.95 -9.44
N ARG A 320 -16.33 -26.68 -8.96
CA ARG A 320 -17.43 -25.70 -9.18
C ARG A 320 -16.95 -24.41 -9.85
N MET A 321 -15.65 -24.17 -9.90
CA MET A 321 -15.08 -22.96 -10.46
C MET A 321 -13.67 -23.18 -10.99
N GLU A 322 -13.19 -22.25 -11.81
CA GLU A 322 -11.83 -22.26 -12.34
C GLU A 322 -10.76 -22.17 -11.23
N LYS A 323 -9.59 -22.78 -11.47
CA LYS A 323 -8.47 -22.82 -10.53
C LYS A 323 -8.08 -21.42 -10.00
N ASN A 324 -8.08 -20.42 -10.88
CA ASN A 324 -7.75 -19.05 -10.52
C ASN A 324 -8.80 -18.40 -9.59
N LYS A 325 -10.08 -18.77 -9.72
CA LYS A 325 -11.13 -18.35 -8.78
C LYS A 325 -11.06 -19.15 -7.47
N ALA A 326 -10.76 -20.43 -7.55
CA ALA A 326 -10.61 -21.32 -6.38
C ALA A 326 -9.47 -20.86 -5.47
N ILE A 327 -8.30 -20.50 -6.03
CA ILE A 327 -7.14 -20.06 -5.21
C ILE A 327 -7.42 -18.77 -4.44
N ILE A 328 -8.25 -17.87 -4.96
CA ILE A 328 -8.67 -16.65 -4.25
C ILE A 328 -9.47 -17.00 -3.00
N ARG A 329 -10.35 -18.01 -3.07
CA ARG A 329 -11.08 -18.52 -1.89
C ARG A 329 -10.13 -19.10 -0.84
N ILE A 330 -9.07 -19.78 -1.29
CA ILE A 330 -8.01 -20.28 -0.40
C ILE A 330 -7.21 -19.11 0.20
N ALA A 331 -6.86 -18.11 -0.58
CA ALA A 331 -6.19 -16.91 -0.08
C ALA A 331 -7.01 -16.20 1.01
N LYS A 332 -8.35 -16.11 0.86
CA LYS A 332 -9.23 -15.57 1.92
C LYS A 332 -9.19 -16.47 3.18
N LYS A 333 -9.25 -17.79 3.05
CA LYS A 333 -9.09 -18.70 4.20
C LYS A 333 -7.74 -18.53 4.88
N LEU A 334 -6.68 -18.34 4.10
CA LEU A 334 -5.33 -18.11 4.61
C LEU A 334 -5.23 -16.77 5.36
N ALA A 335 -5.91 -15.72 4.88
CA ALA A 335 -6.02 -14.44 5.58
C ALA A 335 -6.68 -14.59 6.95
N CYS A 336 -7.75 -15.37 7.05
CA CYS A 336 -8.39 -15.68 8.35
C CYS A 336 -7.42 -16.37 9.31
N ARG A 337 -6.59 -17.30 8.81
CA ARG A 337 -5.57 -17.99 9.63
C ARG A 337 -4.47 -17.04 10.10
N VAL A 338 -3.98 -16.18 9.22
CA VAL A 338 -3.02 -15.12 9.58
C VAL A 338 -3.59 -14.21 10.67
N GLN A 339 -4.83 -13.78 10.51
CA GLN A 339 -5.48 -12.93 11.51
C GLN A 339 -5.62 -13.64 12.86
N TYR A 340 -6.02 -14.91 12.86
CA TYR A 340 -6.12 -15.71 14.09
C TYR A 340 -4.77 -15.84 14.78
N VAL A 341 -3.73 -16.28 14.06
CA VAL A 341 -2.37 -16.47 14.59
C VAL A 341 -1.80 -15.18 15.18
N LEU A 342 -1.93 -14.06 14.47
CA LEU A 342 -1.43 -12.77 14.96
C LEU A 342 -2.24 -12.20 16.14
N ARG A 343 -3.55 -12.50 16.24
CA ARG A 343 -4.40 -12.05 17.37
C ARG A 343 -4.17 -12.86 18.63
N THR A 344 -4.05 -14.17 18.48
CA THR A 344 -3.95 -15.09 19.65
C THR A 344 -2.51 -15.25 20.13
N GLY A 345 -1.52 -14.95 19.27
CA GLY A 345 -0.12 -15.24 19.54
C GLY A 345 0.21 -16.75 19.55
N MET A 346 -0.71 -17.59 19.06
CA MET A 346 -0.50 -19.04 18.95
C MET A 346 -0.04 -19.41 17.54
N PRO A 347 1.01 -20.23 17.40
CA PRO A 347 1.48 -20.68 16.09
C PRO A 347 0.41 -21.52 15.37
N TYR A 348 0.44 -21.47 14.06
CA TYR A 348 -0.41 -22.32 13.24
C TYR A 348 0.01 -23.79 13.34
N VAL A 349 -0.95 -24.66 13.59
CA VAL A 349 -0.75 -26.10 13.63
C VAL A 349 -1.45 -26.73 12.42
N ASN A 350 -0.70 -27.38 11.53
CA ASN A 350 -1.27 -28.23 10.49
C ASN A 350 -1.95 -29.41 11.16
N MET A 351 -3.24 -29.62 10.92
CA MET A 351 -3.84 -30.92 11.22
C MET A 351 -3.13 -31.96 10.36
N LYS A 352 -2.27 -32.76 10.97
CA LYS A 352 -1.80 -34.00 10.35
C LYS A 352 -3.04 -34.87 10.20
N SER A 353 -3.35 -35.25 8.96
CA SER A 353 -4.34 -36.29 8.65
C SER A 353 -4.00 -37.58 9.35
#